data_5b52bbd1dfcf772111ece60913e08125
#
_entry.id   5b52bbd1dfcf772111ece60913e08125
#
_cell.length_a   1.000
_cell.length_b   1.000
_cell.length_c   1.000
_cell.angle_alpha   90.00
_cell.angle_beta   90.00
_cell.angle_gamma   90.00
#
_symmetry.space_group_name_H-M   'P 1'
#
loop_
_entity.id
_entity.type
_entity.pdbx_description
1 polymer ?
#
loop_
_entity_poly.entity_id
_entity_poly.type
_entity_poly.pdbx_seq_one_letter_code
_entity_poly.pdbx_strand_id
1 'polypeptide(L)'
;MKIIINNITESYRGANIIIVMATGTFDIIHPGHGYYLEESKKVGGADAHLVVVVARDSTVRSRKRIPVVDEEQRLEVIKMMKPVDEAYLGSESDMFEIVEKIKPDIITIGSDQNYNIDELKKQLVERGSNADVVKIEGYKTSLLDSTCKIIKRIKSMEFDEDIFKDC
;
A
#
# COMPACT_ATOMS: atom_id res chain seq x y z
N MET A 1 -2.96 -18.99 -11.06
CA MET A 1 -2.30 -19.48 -9.82
C MET A 1 -3.10 -18.93 -8.63
N LYS A 2 -4.00 -19.71 -8.05
CA LYS A 2 -4.71 -19.32 -6.82
C LYS A 2 -3.69 -19.30 -5.68
N ILE A 3 -3.25 -18.15 -5.31
CA ILE A 3 -2.33 -17.95 -4.18
C ILE A 3 -3.07 -18.34 -2.92
N ILE A 4 -2.51 -19.30 -2.19
CA ILE A 4 -3.03 -19.84 -0.93
C ILE A 4 -2.75 -18.80 0.17
N ILE A 5 -3.52 -17.72 0.20
CA ILE A 5 -3.45 -16.72 1.28
C ILE A 5 -3.89 -17.34 2.62
N ASN A 6 -4.77 -18.33 2.59
CA ASN A 6 -5.39 -18.90 3.78
C ASN A 6 -4.43 -19.65 4.74
N ASN A 7 -3.30 -20.18 4.25
CA ASN A 7 -2.40 -20.95 5.10
C ASN A 7 -1.37 -20.09 5.85
N ILE A 8 -1.10 -18.88 5.38
CA ILE A 8 -0.06 -18.02 5.92
C ILE A 8 -0.57 -17.31 7.17
N THR A 9 -1.77 -16.76 7.12
CA THR A 9 -2.38 -16.03 8.25
C THR A 9 -2.70 -16.95 9.45
N GLU A 10 -3.00 -18.22 9.25
CA GLU A 10 -3.22 -19.17 10.35
C GLU A 10 -1.93 -19.50 11.10
N SER A 11 -0.80 -19.62 10.41
CA SER A 11 0.51 -19.86 11.01
C SER A 11 0.95 -18.71 11.92
N TYR A 12 0.74 -17.46 11.48
CA TYR A 12 1.11 -16.27 12.26
C TYR A 12 0.21 -16.06 13.48
N ARG A 13 -1.08 -16.38 13.39
CA ARG A 13 -2.01 -16.32 14.52
C ARG A 13 -1.68 -17.29 15.63
N GLY A 14 -1.18 -18.48 15.31
CA GLY A 14 -0.68 -19.43 16.27
C GLY A 14 0.53 -18.94 17.07
N ALA A 15 1.30 -18.00 16.52
CA ALA A 15 2.47 -17.36 17.13
C ALA A 15 2.17 -16.01 17.81
N ASN A 16 0.90 -15.60 17.88
CA ASN A 16 0.48 -14.30 18.44
C ASN A 16 1.10 -13.07 17.74
N ILE A 17 1.36 -13.20 16.43
CA ILE A 17 1.93 -12.14 15.59
C ILE A 17 0.81 -11.24 15.09
N ILE A 18 0.98 -9.92 15.23
CA ILE A 18 0.03 -8.91 14.73
C ILE A 18 0.18 -8.78 13.22
N ILE A 19 -0.91 -8.96 12.48
CA ILE A 19 -0.95 -8.76 11.04
C ILE A 19 -1.39 -7.32 10.76
N VAL A 20 -0.49 -6.55 10.17
CA VAL A 20 -0.75 -5.18 9.73
C VAL A 20 -0.96 -5.16 8.23
N MET A 21 -2.06 -4.57 7.77
CA MET A 21 -2.34 -4.36 6.35
C MET A 21 -2.17 -2.89 6.00
N ALA A 22 -1.25 -2.60 5.08
CA ALA A 22 -1.07 -1.26 4.50
C ALA A 22 -1.61 -1.22 3.07
N THR A 23 -2.23 -0.12 2.67
CA THR A 23 -2.80 0.03 1.33
C THR A 23 -2.28 1.26 0.61
N GLY A 24 -2.09 1.19 -0.69
CA GLY A 24 -1.67 2.35 -1.47
C GLY A 24 -1.60 2.10 -2.97
N THR A 25 -1.40 3.18 -3.74
CA THR A 25 -1.15 3.08 -5.18
C THR A 25 0.30 2.71 -5.46
N PHE A 26 1.26 3.30 -4.73
CA PHE A 26 2.70 3.05 -4.86
C PHE A 26 3.21 3.20 -6.30
N ASP A 27 2.82 4.27 -6.98
CA ASP A 27 3.13 4.46 -8.41
C ASP A 27 4.65 4.63 -8.63
N ILE A 28 5.18 5.85 -8.51
CA ILE A 28 6.63 6.06 -8.52
C ILE A 28 7.13 6.06 -7.08
N ILE A 29 7.96 5.09 -6.72
CA ILE A 29 8.46 4.94 -5.35
C ILE A 29 9.32 6.14 -4.93
N HIS A 30 9.09 6.63 -3.72
CA HIS A 30 9.77 7.77 -3.11
C HIS A 30 9.88 7.59 -1.59
N PRO A 31 10.71 8.40 -0.89
CA PRO A 31 10.93 8.25 0.56
C PRO A 31 9.64 8.27 1.41
N GLY A 32 8.60 8.97 0.95
CA GLY A 32 7.29 8.98 1.63
C GLY A 32 6.64 7.60 1.71
N HIS A 33 6.76 6.80 0.65
CA HIS A 33 6.27 5.41 0.67
C HIS A 33 7.07 4.56 1.65
N GLY A 34 8.40 4.68 1.65
CA GLY A 34 9.26 3.96 2.61
C GLY A 34 8.88 4.29 4.06
N TYR A 35 8.74 5.58 4.37
CA TYR A 35 8.31 6.04 5.69
C TYR A 35 6.95 5.45 6.10
N TYR A 36 5.95 5.53 5.20
CA TYR A 36 4.63 4.99 5.45
C TYR A 36 4.66 3.49 5.79
N LEU A 37 5.42 2.70 5.03
CA LEU A 37 5.52 1.26 5.23
C LEU A 37 6.28 0.91 6.52
N GLU A 38 7.36 1.63 6.84
CA GLU A 38 8.10 1.47 8.09
C GLU A 38 7.22 1.77 9.32
N GLU A 39 6.50 2.90 9.30
CA GLU A 39 5.60 3.27 10.39
C GLU A 39 4.41 2.32 10.50
N SER A 40 3.87 1.86 9.36
CA SER A 40 2.81 0.84 9.36
C SER A 40 3.25 -0.44 10.06
N LYS A 41 4.45 -0.94 9.79
CA LYS A 41 4.98 -2.13 10.47
C LYS A 41 5.15 -1.91 11.97
N LYS A 42 5.66 -0.75 12.39
CA LYS A 42 5.88 -0.40 13.80
C LYS A 42 4.59 -0.37 14.62
N VAL A 43 3.46 0.00 14.02
CA VAL A 43 2.15 0.02 14.73
C VAL A 43 1.79 -1.35 15.30
N GLY A 44 2.15 -2.43 14.61
CA GLY A 44 1.91 -3.79 15.08
C GLY A 44 2.98 -4.33 16.05
N GLY A 45 4.03 -3.55 16.33
CA GLY A 45 5.12 -3.97 17.21
C GLY A 45 6.32 -4.57 16.48
N ALA A 46 7.31 -5.04 17.25
CA ALA A 46 8.61 -5.48 16.72
C ALA A 46 8.49 -6.68 15.77
N ASP A 47 7.59 -7.61 16.08
CA ASP A 47 7.40 -8.87 15.34
C ASP A 47 6.20 -8.82 14.39
N ALA A 48 5.67 -7.63 14.11
CA ALA A 48 4.52 -7.47 13.23
C ALA A 48 4.80 -7.99 11.82
N HIS A 49 3.79 -8.62 11.23
CA HIS A 49 3.80 -9.07 9.84
C HIS A 49 3.07 -8.03 8.97
N LEU A 50 3.82 -7.35 8.10
CA LEU A 50 3.29 -6.32 7.23
C LEU A 50 2.88 -6.89 5.87
N VAL A 51 1.59 -6.86 5.60
CA VAL A 51 0.99 -7.21 4.31
C VAL A 51 0.61 -5.94 3.58
N VAL A 52 1.09 -5.76 2.36
CA VAL A 52 0.79 -4.57 1.57
C VAL A 52 -0.17 -4.89 0.44
N VAL A 53 -1.22 -4.10 0.32
CA VAL A 53 -2.20 -4.21 -0.77
C VAL A 53 -1.99 -3.05 -1.75
N VAL A 54 -1.55 -3.40 -2.94
CA VAL A 54 -1.34 -2.45 -4.05
C VAL A 54 -2.64 -2.26 -4.82
N ALA A 55 -3.06 -1.01 -5.01
CA ALA A 55 -4.29 -0.70 -5.73
C ALA A 55 -4.19 -1.12 -7.20
N ARG A 56 -5.27 -1.72 -7.73
CA ARG A 56 -5.41 -2.03 -9.15
C ARG A 56 -5.40 -0.77 -10.00
N ASP A 57 -4.94 -0.89 -11.23
CA ASP A 57 -5.00 0.22 -12.20
C ASP A 57 -6.43 0.70 -12.44
N SER A 58 -7.39 -0.22 -12.47
CA SER A 58 -8.81 0.08 -12.55
C SER A 58 -9.27 0.97 -11.37
N THR A 59 -8.84 0.64 -10.15
CA THR A 59 -9.12 1.42 -8.94
C THR A 59 -8.49 2.81 -8.99
N VAL A 60 -7.24 2.91 -9.48
CA VAL A 60 -6.55 4.21 -9.62
C VAL A 60 -7.26 5.08 -10.65
N ARG A 61 -7.67 4.50 -11.79
CA ARG A 61 -8.39 5.22 -12.87
C ARG A 61 -9.78 5.67 -12.45
N SER A 62 -10.49 4.89 -11.63
CA SER A 62 -11.81 5.29 -11.11
C SER A 62 -11.74 6.58 -10.28
N ARG A 63 -10.57 6.85 -9.68
CA ARG A 63 -10.27 8.10 -8.94
C ARG A 63 -9.71 9.22 -9.84
N LYS A 64 -9.89 9.12 -11.16
CA LYS A 64 -9.43 10.09 -12.18
C LYS A 64 -7.91 10.30 -12.18
N ARG A 65 -7.15 9.26 -11.84
CA ARG A 65 -5.68 9.24 -11.89
C ARG A 65 -5.23 8.18 -12.89
N ILE A 66 -4.13 8.44 -13.58
CA ILE A 66 -3.49 7.47 -14.47
C ILE A 66 -2.17 7.08 -13.82
N PRO A 67 -1.97 5.81 -13.45
CA PRO A 67 -0.68 5.37 -12.93
C PRO A 67 0.37 5.43 -14.05
N VAL A 68 1.60 5.77 -13.70
CA VAL A 68 2.75 5.78 -14.62
C VAL A 68 3.28 4.35 -14.76
N VAL A 69 3.29 3.62 -13.66
CA VAL A 69 3.78 2.24 -13.58
C VAL A 69 2.57 1.31 -13.44
N ASP A 70 2.51 0.25 -14.23
CA ASP A 70 1.42 -0.73 -14.17
C ASP A 70 1.38 -1.49 -12.85
N GLU A 71 0.23 -2.08 -12.54
CA GLU A 71 -0.03 -2.71 -11.25
C GLU A 71 0.90 -3.87 -10.91
N GLU A 72 1.31 -4.67 -11.91
CA GLU A 72 2.19 -5.82 -11.68
C GLU A 72 3.62 -5.34 -11.34
N GLN A 73 4.13 -4.35 -12.05
CA GLN A 73 5.45 -3.76 -11.76
C GLN A 73 5.45 -3.07 -10.39
N ARG A 74 4.38 -2.35 -10.04
CA ARG A 74 4.24 -1.73 -8.72
C ARG A 74 4.24 -2.79 -7.61
N LEU A 75 3.54 -3.90 -7.82
CA LEU A 75 3.52 -5.02 -6.88
C LEU A 75 4.91 -5.63 -6.69
N GLU A 76 5.64 -5.87 -7.78
CA GLU A 76 6.98 -6.44 -7.70
C GLU A 76 7.96 -5.53 -6.94
N VAL A 77 7.91 -4.21 -7.16
CA VAL A 77 8.75 -3.26 -6.42
C VAL A 77 8.40 -3.26 -4.92
N ILE A 78 7.11 -3.30 -4.57
CA ILE A 78 6.67 -3.33 -3.18
C ILE A 78 7.14 -4.61 -2.46
N LYS A 79 7.11 -5.77 -3.11
CA LYS A 79 7.63 -7.03 -2.55
C LYS A 79 9.12 -6.96 -2.18
N MET A 80 9.88 -6.13 -2.87
CA MET A 80 11.32 -5.95 -2.61
C MET A 80 11.62 -4.91 -1.52
N MET A 81 10.62 -4.21 -1.00
CA MET A 81 10.85 -3.20 0.04
C MET A 81 11.09 -3.84 1.41
N LYS A 82 12.14 -3.39 2.10
CA LYS A 82 12.61 -3.96 3.38
C LYS A 82 11.54 -4.16 4.46
N PRO A 83 10.59 -3.24 4.71
CA PRO A 83 9.61 -3.44 5.78
C PRO A 83 8.49 -4.42 5.40
N VAL A 84 8.35 -4.79 4.12
CA VAL A 84 7.26 -5.59 3.59
C VAL A 84 7.55 -7.07 3.74
N ASP A 85 6.64 -7.80 4.36
CA ASP A 85 6.73 -9.25 4.47
C ASP A 85 5.98 -9.93 3.32
N GLU A 86 4.82 -9.39 2.94
CA GLU A 86 4.02 -9.87 1.82
C GLU A 86 3.36 -8.71 1.07
N ALA A 87 3.09 -8.89 -0.23
CA ALA A 87 2.32 -7.93 -1.00
C ALA A 87 1.41 -8.61 -2.02
N TYR A 88 0.23 -8.01 -2.22
CA TYR A 88 -0.82 -8.49 -3.11
C TYR A 88 -1.47 -7.35 -3.87
N LEU A 89 -2.05 -7.66 -5.03
CA LEU A 89 -2.97 -6.73 -5.68
C LEU A 89 -4.32 -6.72 -4.96
N GLY A 90 -4.93 -5.55 -4.89
CA GLY A 90 -6.29 -5.40 -4.40
C GLY A 90 -7.32 -6.13 -5.25
N SER A 91 -8.56 -6.22 -4.75
CA SER A 91 -9.68 -6.76 -5.51
C SER A 91 -10.09 -5.79 -6.64
N GLU A 92 -10.63 -6.35 -7.72
CA GLU A 92 -11.19 -5.56 -8.83
C GLU A 92 -12.63 -5.10 -8.56
N SER A 93 -13.36 -5.84 -7.76
CA SER A 93 -14.79 -5.63 -7.51
C SER A 93 -15.09 -4.97 -6.17
N ASP A 94 -14.53 -5.51 -5.09
CA ASP A 94 -14.81 -5.06 -3.72
C ASP A 94 -13.51 -4.94 -2.92
N MET A 95 -13.22 -3.73 -2.44
CA MET A 95 -12.03 -3.46 -1.65
C MET A 95 -11.95 -4.28 -0.34
N PHE A 96 -13.06 -4.81 0.14
CA PHE A 96 -13.10 -5.60 1.38
C PHE A 96 -12.78 -7.08 1.17
N GLU A 97 -12.90 -7.63 -0.04
CA GLU A 97 -12.56 -9.02 -0.31
C GLU A 97 -11.13 -9.38 0.10
N ILE A 98 -10.19 -8.47 -0.11
CA ILE A 98 -8.79 -8.69 0.28
C ILE A 98 -8.63 -8.63 1.81
N VAL A 99 -9.41 -7.79 2.51
CA VAL A 99 -9.45 -7.72 3.97
C VAL A 99 -9.96 -9.04 4.56
N GLU A 100 -11.04 -9.60 3.98
CA GLU A 100 -11.61 -10.88 4.40
C GLU A 100 -10.63 -12.05 4.22
N LYS A 101 -9.76 -11.97 3.20
CA LYS A 101 -8.72 -12.97 2.93
C LYS A 101 -7.52 -12.83 3.86
N ILE A 102 -7.02 -11.61 4.05
CA ILE A 102 -5.84 -11.33 4.89
C ILE A 102 -6.23 -11.42 6.38
N LYS A 103 -7.43 -10.98 6.74
CA LYS A 103 -7.94 -10.88 8.11
C LYS A 103 -6.95 -10.13 9.01
N PRO A 104 -6.58 -8.88 8.68
CA PRO A 104 -5.60 -8.12 9.45
C PRO A 104 -6.14 -7.79 10.84
N ASP A 105 -5.23 -7.59 11.80
CA ASP A 105 -5.55 -7.04 13.11
C ASP A 105 -5.58 -5.50 13.05
N ILE A 106 -4.74 -4.91 12.20
CA ILE A 106 -4.64 -3.46 12.01
C ILE A 106 -4.60 -3.15 10.52
N ILE A 107 -5.38 -2.15 10.11
CA ILE A 107 -5.33 -1.56 8.77
C ILE A 107 -4.73 -0.17 8.89
N THR A 108 -3.65 0.11 8.16
CA THR A 108 -3.06 1.45 8.13
C THR A 108 -3.45 2.20 6.87
N ILE A 109 -3.67 3.50 7.02
CA ILE A 109 -3.95 4.44 5.94
C ILE A 109 -2.93 5.59 5.98
N GLY A 110 -2.49 6.03 4.80
CA GLY A 110 -1.56 7.15 4.68
C GLY A 110 -2.19 8.50 5.03
N SER A 111 -1.38 9.47 5.41
CA SER A 111 -1.82 10.81 5.79
C SER A 111 -2.54 11.56 4.66
N ASP A 112 -2.20 11.25 3.40
CA ASP A 112 -2.79 11.83 2.19
C ASP A 112 -4.06 11.10 1.71
N GLN A 113 -4.45 10.02 2.37
CA GLN A 113 -5.65 9.26 2.04
C GLN A 113 -6.85 9.82 2.82
N ASN A 114 -7.83 10.37 2.08
CA ASN A 114 -9.05 10.94 2.66
C ASN A 114 -10.12 9.87 2.88
N TYR A 115 -9.88 8.98 3.85
CA TYR A 115 -10.90 8.06 4.34
C TYR A 115 -11.59 8.63 5.58
N ASN A 116 -12.90 8.46 5.65
CA ASN A 116 -13.63 8.61 6.91
C ASN A 116 -13.38 7.33 7.73
N ILE A 117 -12.57 7.45 8.79
CA ILE A 117 -12.13 6.31 9.60
C ILE A 117 -13.34 5.65 10.30
N ASP A 118 -14.28 6.43 10.80
CA ASP A 118 -15.45 5.91 11.51
C ASP A 118 -16.36 5.10 10.57
N GLU A 119 -16.57 5.61 9.36
CA GLU A 119 -17.33 4.90 8.33
C GLU A 119 -16.60 3.63 7.88
N LEU A 120 -15.28 3.69 7.71
CA LEU A 120 -14.49 2.50 7.37
C LEU A 120 -14.56 1.43 8.46
N LYS A 121 -14.42 1.82 9.73
CA LYS A 121 -14.55 0.89 10.88
C LYS A 121 -15.94 0.25 10.91
N LYS A 122 -16.99 1.03 10.68
CA LYS A 122 -18.37 0.53 10.63
C LYS A 122 -18.53 -0.53 9.54
N GLN A 123 -18.06 -0.24 8.32
CA GLN A 123 -18.14 -1.18 7.19
C GLN A 123 -17.33 -2.46 7.45
N LEU A 124 -16.17 -2.37 8.11
CA LEU A 124 -15.40 -3.54 8.52
C LEU A 124 -16.17 -4.43 9.49
N VAL A 125 -16.77 -3.85 10.51
CA VAL A 125 -17.58 -4.59 11.50
C VAL A 125 -18.79 -5.26 10.83
N GLU A 126 -19.50 -4.56 9.93
CA GLU A 126 -20.63 -5.12 9.17
C GLU A 126 -20.22 -6.35 8.33
N ARG A 127 -18.95 -6.44 7.96
CA ARG A 127 -18.35 -7.58 7.23
C ARG A 127 -17.64 -8.60 8.13
N GLY A 128 -17.81 -8.49 9.43
CA GLY A 128 -17.24 -9.42 10.41
C GLY A 128 -15.73 -9.25 10.65
N SER A 129 -15.15 -8.10 10.27
CA SER A 129 -13.76 -7.77 10.57
C SER A 129 -13.71 -6.86 11.80
N ASN A 130 -12.87 -7.24 12.78
CA ASN A 130 -12.58 -6.43 13.96
C ASN A 130 -11.24 -5.68 13.85
N ALA A 131 -10.71 -5.51 12.63
CA ALA A 131 -9.46 -4.82 12.41
C ALA A 131 -9.54 -3.37 12.91
N ASP A 132 -8.52 -2.95 13.66
CA ASP A 132 -8.38 -1.54 13.99
C ASP A 132 -7.90 -0.75 12.77
N VAL A 133 -8.26 0.53 12.69
CA VAL A 133 -7.86 1.42 11.61
C VAL A 133 -7.00 2.54 12.18
N VAL A 134 -5.76 2.61 11.74
CA VAL A 134 -4.77 3.58 12.20
C VAL A 134 -4.31 4.46 11.06
N LYS A 135 -4.45 5.77 11.21
CA LYS A 135 -3.87 6.72 10.27
C LYS A 135 -2.42 6.97 10.64
N ILE A 136 -1.53 6.72 9.69
CA ILE A 136 -0.10 7.04 9.86
C ILE A 136 0.05 8.54 9.70
N GLU A 137 0.37 9.18 10.79
CA GLU A 137 0.63 10.60 10.83
C GLU A 137 2.10 10.90 10.53
N GLY A 138 2.34 12.11 10.04
CA GLY A 138 3.68 12.52 9.66
C GLY A 138 4.03 12.13 8.23
N TYR A 139 5.12 12.70 7.79
CA TYR A 139 5.60 12.54 6.43
C TYR A 139 7.11 12.78 6.42
N LYS A 140 7.84 11.88 5.79
CA LYS A 140 9.26 12.13 5.58
C LYS A 140 9.41 13.17 4.48
N THR A 141 9.54 14.44 4.87
CA THR A 141 9.73 15.54 3.93
C THR A 141 11.05 15.38 3.19
N SER A 142 10.96 15.36 1.87
CA SER A 142 12.11 15.43 0.98
C SER A 142 11.72 16.25 -0.25
N LEU A 143 12.71 16.62 -1.06
CA LEU A 143 12.47 17.43 -2.26
C LEU A 143 11.47 16.75 -3.22
N LEU A 144 11.56 15.42 -3.35
CA LEU A 144 10.72 14.59 -4.23
C LEU A 144 10.00 13.51 -3.42
N ASP A 145 9.17 13.93 -2.49
CA ASP A 145 8.45 13.08 -1.52
C ASP A 145 7.07 12.61 -2.01
N SER A 146 6.69 12.92 -3.24
CA SER A 146 5.45 12.43 -3.83
C SER A 146 5.59 12.21 -5.33
N THR A 147 4.81 11.25 -5.87
CA THR A 147 4.70 10.98 -7.31
C THR A 147 4.42 12.27 -8.10
N CYS A 148 3.53 13.13 -7.61
CA CYS A 148 3.22 14.40 -8.27
C CYS A 148 4.43 15.34 -8.35
N LYS A 149 5.25 15.43 -7.30
CA LYS A 149 6.47 16.25 -7.32
C LYS A 149 7.50 15.69 -8.29
N ILE A 150 7.66 14.37 -8.34
CA ILE A 150 8.54 13.70 -9.29
C ILE A 150 8.11 13.99 -10.73
N ILE A 151 6.82 13.78 -11.05
CA ILE A 151 6.29 14.05 -12.39
C ILE A 151 6.44 15.52 -12.76
N LYS A 152 6.15 16.45 -11.85
CA LYS A 152 6.34 17.89 -12.09
C LYS A 152 7.81 18.22 -12.35
N ARG A 153 8.72 17.62 -11.60
CA ARG A 153 10.17 17.80 -11.79
C ARG A 153 10.59 17.32 -13.17
N ILE A 154 10.19 16.10 -13.56
CA ILE A 154 10.49 15.55 -14.90
C ILE A 154 9.98 16.49 -15.99
N LYS A 155 8.72 16.95 -15.90
CA LYS A 155 8.14 17.86 -16.89
C LYS A 155 8.80 19.23 -16.96
N SER A 156 9.48 19.66 -15.90
CA SER A 156 10.18 20.96 -15.86
C SER A 156 11.64 20.87 -16.32
N MET A 157 12.17 19.66 -16.58
CA MET A 157 13.51 19.48 -17.10
C MET A 157 13.50 19.56 -18.62
N GLU A 158 14.46 20.29 -19.16
CA GLU A 158 14.80 20.23 -20.58
C GLU A 158 15.75 19.04 -20.73
N PHE A 159 15.33 18.05 -21.47
CA PHE A 159 16.16 16.89 -21.79
C PHE A 159 16.68 17.05 -23.22
N ASP A 160 17.98 16.90 -23.41
CA ASP A 160 18.56 16.69 -24.73
C ASP A 160 18.07 15.31 -25.23
N GLU A 161 17.50 15.27 -26.45
CA GLU A 161 16.98 14.01 -27.03
C GLU A 161 18.06 12.92 -27.11
N ASP A 162 19.35 13.30 -27.15
CA ASP A 162 20.45 12.38 -27.19
C ASP A 162 20.68 11.60 -25.89
N ILE A 163 20.22 12.12 -24.73
CA ILE A 163 20.39 11.48 -23.42
C ILE A 163 19.55 10.18 -23.30
N PHE A 164 18.48 10.06 -24.06
CA PHE A 164 17.55 8.92 -23.99
C PHE A 164 17.60 7.98 -25.20
N LYS A 165 18.55 8.17 -26.12
CA LYS A 165 18.66 7.32 -27.31
C LYS A 165 18.92 5.85 -26.99
N ASP A 166 19.48 5.56 -25.81
CA ASP A 166 19.84 4.21 -25.35
C ASP A 166 18.89 3.67 -24.26
N CYS A 167 17.81 4.41 -23.94
CA CYS A 167 16.74 3.94 -23.08
C CYS A 167 15.61 3.32 -23.93
#